data_50c69974c1b60c46360c2074debeab4f
#
_entry.id   50c69974c1b60c46360c2074debeab4f
#
_cell.length_a   1.000
_cell.length_b   1.000
_cell.length_c   1.000
_cell.angle_alpha   90.00
_cell.angle_beta   90.00
_cell.angle_gamma   90.00
#
_symmetry.space_group_name_H-M   'P 1'
#
loop_
_entity.id
_entity.type
_entity.pdbx_description
1 polymer ?
#
loop_
_entity_poly.entity_id
_entity_poly.type
_entity_poly.pdbx_seq_one_letter_code
_entity_poly.pdbx_strand_id
1 'polypeptide(L)'
;MSTLTVKAYGAESATADLREMNIERRVTTPKDVEIEILYCGVCHSDLHTARNDWGGSLYPVVPGHEIVGRITNVGSEVTKFKVGDLAAVGCMVDSCGHCDSCKEDLEQYCLNGFTGTYNGKDKHLGGHTFGGYAEKVVVDEHFVLSVPENLDLAAVAPLLCAGITTWSPLRHWNVGPNSKVAVVGLGGLGHMAIKLAKGLGAEVTLFSRTPGKTEDAKQLGADHVVISTDDAQMDTVKGKFDLIIDTVPYEHEINPYMQTLTLNGTLVLVGFVGEFQNAEVSTRPMIFQRRSVAGSLIGGIAETQELLDFCGKHNIVSDIELIKMQDINQAYERMIKSDVKYRFVIDMQSL
;
A
#
# COMPACT_ATOMS: atom_id res chain seq x y z
N MET A 1 31.56 1.40 5.21
CA MET A 1 31.20 1.04 3.82
C MET A 1 31.37 2.24 2.92
N SER A 2 31.65 2.03 1.64
CA SER A 2 31.65 3.14 0.67
C SER A 2 30.21 3.56 0.40
N THR A 3 30.01 4.87 0.19
CA THR A 3 28.70 5.46 -0.08
C THR A 3 28.67 6.13 -1.44
N LEU A 4 27.47 6.35 -1.92
CA LEU A 4 27.13 7.08 -3.12
C LEU A 4 26.18 8.21 -2.75
N THR A 5 26.56 9.44 -3.02
CA THR A 5 25.67 10.61 -2.83
C THR A 5 24.68 10.69 -3.97
N VAL A 6 23.38 10.77 -3.66
CA VAL A 6 22.29 10.89 -4.63
C VAL A 6 21.36 12.02 -4.27
N LYS A 7 20.74 12.64 -5.27
CA LYS A 7 19.71 13.65 -5.05
C LYS A 7 18.45 13.00 -4.50
N ALA A 8 17.74 13.75 -3.67
CA ALA A 8 16.50 13.33 -3.04
C ALA A 8 15.60 14.54 -2.73
N TYR A 9 14.37 14.26 -2.38
CA TYR A 9 13.43 15.24 -1.85
C TYR A 9 12.96 14.79 -0.47
N GLY A 10 13.11 15.64 0.53
CA GLY A 10 12.80 15.27 1.90
C GLY A 10 12.54 16.46 2.80
N ALA A 11 12.07 16.18 4.01
CA ALA A 11 11.80 17.17 5.05
C ALA A 11 12.84 17.08 6.17
N GLU A 12 13.29 18.21 6.67
CA GLU A 12 14.25 18.30 7.78
C GLU A 12 13.58 18.32 9.17
N SER A 13 12.27 18.53 9.20
CA SER A 13 11.47 18.52 10.43
C SER A 13 9.99 18.29 10.10
N ALA A 14 9.18 18.00 11.10
CA ALA A 14 7.74 17.81 10.99
C ALA A 14 6.96 18.98 10.38
N THR A 15 7.52 20.18 10.46
CA THR A 15 6.87 21.41 9.97
C THR A 15 7.52 21.97 8.70
N ALA A 16 8.57 21.32 8.18
CA ALA A 16 9.24 21.74 6.97
C ALA A 16 8.56 21.13 5.74
N ASP A 17 8.44 21.93 4.67
CA ASP A 17 8.11 21.40 3.36
C ASP A 17 9.20 20.45 2.85
N LEU A 18 8.81 19.48 2.04
CA LEU A 18 9.75 18.66 1.31
C LEU A 18 10.51 19.55 0.31
N ARG A 19 11.84 19.38 0.26
CA ARG A 19 12.73 20.12 -0.62
C ARG A 19 13.87 19.24 -1.12
N GLU A 20 14.55 19.70 -2.15
CA GLU A 20 15.76 19.04 -2.67
C GLU A 20 16.84 18.95 -1.60
N MET A 21 17.47 17.79 -1.50
CA MET A 21 18.58 17.49 -0.62
C MET A 21 19.45 16.38 -1.20
N ASN A 22 20.61 16.14 -0.60
CA ASN A 22 21.43 14.97 -0.91
C ASN A 22 21.38 13.99 0.24
N ILE A 23 21.37 12.70 -0.11
CA ILE A 23 21.47 11.58 0.84
C ILE A 23 22.57 10.62 0.45
N GLU A 24 23.02 9.83 1.40
CA GLU A 24 23.99 8.76 1.14
C GLU A 24 23.26 7.42 0.95
N ARG A 25 23.60 6.72 -0.13
CA ARG A 25 23.24 5.31 -0.34
C ARG A 25 24.48 4.43 -0.21
N ARG A 26 24.32 3.19 0.25
CA ARG A 26 25.45 2.23 0.20
C ARG A 26 25.80 1.89 -1.23
N VAL A 27 27.08 1.62 -1.47
CA VAL A 27 27.51 0.96 -2.71
C VAL A 27 26.99 -0.47 -2.71
N THR A 28 26.60 -0.98 -3.87
CA THR A 28 26.08 -2.32 -4.10
C THR A 28 26.96 -3.40 -3.46
N THR A 29 26.43 -4.18 -2.53
CA THR A 29 27.06 -5.37 -1.95
C THR A 29 26.81 -6.60 -2.85
N PRO A 30 27.40 -7.79 -2.57
CA PRO A 30 27.22 -8.96 -3.42
C PRO A 30 25.76 -9.36 -3.69
N LYS A 31 24.82 -9.08 -2.77
CA LYS A 31 23.41 -9.45 -2.90
C LYS A 31 22.50 -8.27 -3.28
N ASP A 32 23.06 -7.09 -3.43
CA ASP A 32 22.27 -5.89 -3.69
C ASP A 32 21.98 -5.68 -5.17
N VAL A 33 20.86 -5.04 -5.42
CA VAL A 33 20.41 -4.49 -6.69
C VAL A 33 20.34 -2.97 -6.55
N GLU A 34 20.97 -2.24 -7.48
CA GLU A 34 20.84 -0.78 -7.60
C GLU A 34 19.81 -0.48 -8.67
N ILE A 35 18.83 0.35 -8.31
CA ILE A 35 17.71 0.72 -9.16
C ILE A 35 17.69 2.23 -9.34
N GLU A 36 17.73 2.71 -10.59
CA GLU A 36 17.37 4.06 -10.97
C GLU A 36 15.85 4.17 -10.91
N ILE A 37 15.34 5.13 -10.14
CA ILE A 37 13.91 5.27 -9.88
C ILE A 37 13.28 6.08 -11.01
N LEU A 38 12.31 5.49 -11.71
CA LEU A 38 11.56 6.14 -12.78
C LEU A 38 10.28 6.77 -12.26
N TYR A 39 9.58 6.06 -11.37
CA TYR A 39 8.32 6.50 -10.78
C TYR A 39 8.27 6.15 -9.29
N CYS A 40 7.67 7.02 -8.51
CA CYS A 40 7.38 6.73 -7.10
C CYS A 40 5.96 7.17 -6.77
N GLY A 41 5.14 6.24 -6.27
CA GLY A 41 3.80 6.55 -5.83
C GLY A 41 3.81 7.37 -4.54
N VAL A 42 2.70 8.10 -4.31
CA VAL A 42 2.50 8.94 -3.13
C VAL A 42 1.39 8.35 -2.27
N CYS A 43 1.71 8.05 -1.00
CA CYS A 43 0.81 7.49 -0.03
C CYS A 43 0.53 8.45 1.13
N HIS A 44 -0.60 8.27 1.81
CA HIS A 44 -0.86 8.98 3.08
C HIS A 44 0.22 8.69 4.13
N SER A 45 0.81 7.49 4.12
CA SER A 45 1.93 7.16 5.02
C SER A 45 3.14 8.06 4.80
N ASP A 46 3.42 8.47 3.57
CA ASP A 46 4.52 9.41 3.27
C ASP A 46 4.26 10.78 3.91
N LEU A 47 3.04 11.28 3.77
CA LEU A 47 2.60 12.56 4.35
C LEU A 47 2.62 12.51 5.89
N HIS A 48 2.01 11.47 6.48
CA HIS A 48 1.92 11.35 7.94
C HIS A 48 3.29 11.15 8.58
N THR A 49 4.20 10.42 7.92
CA THR A 49 5.59 10.31 8.40
C THR A 49 6.33 11.63 8.23
N ALA A 50 6.22 12.31 7.09
CA ALA A 50 6.88 13.60 6.90
C ALA A 50 6.46 14.64 7.93
N ARG A 51 5.19 14.61 8.37
CA ARG A 51 4.62 15.52 9.39
C ARG A 51 4.69 15.01 10.83
N ASN A 52 5.17 13.79 11.02
CA ASN A 52 5.22 13.12 12.33
C ASN A 52 3.84 12.96 12.99
N ASP A 53 2.78 12.82 12.22
CA ASP A 53 1.41 12.71 12.73
C ASP A 53 1.20 11.44 13.56
N TRP A 54 1.95 10.38 13.28
CA TRP A 54 1.92 9.11 14.02
C TRP A 54 3.00 9.00 15.10
N GLY A 55 3.86 10.01 15.24
CA GLY A 55 5.03 9.96 16.11
C GLY A 55 6.16 9.10 15.55
N GLY A 56 7.36 9.27 16.12
CA GLY A 56 8.52 8.42 15.80
C GLY A 56 9.21 8.70 14.47
N SER A 57 8.90 9.79 13.77
CA SER A 57 9.60 10.17 12.55
C SER A 57 11.04 10.60 12.84
N LEU A 58 11.97 10.10 12.04
CA LEU A 58 13.39 10.41 12.10
C LEU A 58 13.74 11.40 10.98
N TYR A 59 14.43 12.50 11.32
CA TYR A 59 14.78 13.54 10.37
C TYR A 59 16.30 13.62 10.10
N PRO A 60 16.71 14.02 8.86
CA PRO A 60 15.84 14.33 7.72
C PRO A 60 15.09 13.08 7.23
N VAL A 61 13.86 13.22 6.81
CA VAL A 61 13.07 12.11 6.24
C VAL A 61 12.96 12.27 4.72
N VAL A 62 13.23 11.21 3.98
CA VAL A 62 12.94 11.10 2.55
C VAL A 62 11.90 10.01 2.38
N PRO A 63 10.64 10.35 2.07
CA PRO A 63 9.55 9.39 1.91
C PRO A 63 9.64 8.57 0.62
N GLY A 64 8.60 7.80 0.33
CA GLY A 64 8.44 7.00 -0.89
C GLY A 64 8.72 5.51 -0.68
N HIS A 65 7.68 4.70 -0.80
CA HIS A 65 7.74 3.24 -0.64
C HIS A 65 6.96 2.49 -1.74
N GLU A 66 6.75 3.16 -2.85
CA GLU A 66 6.06 2.65 -4.03
C GLU A 66 6.96 2.90 -5.25
N ILE A 67 8.09 2.22 -5.31
CA ILE A 67 9.19 2.49 -6.22
C ILE A 67 9.11 1.59 -7.45
N VAL A 68 9.13 2.18 -8.64
CA VAL A 68 9.31 1.46 -9.91
C VAL A 68 10.48 2.08 -10.65
N GLY A 69 11.38 1.24 -11.15
CA GLY A 69 12.59 1.72 -11.79
C GLY A 69 13.26 0.70 -12.69
N ARG A 70 14.49 1.02 -13.06
CA ARG A 70 15.34 0.20 -13.91
C ARG A 70 16.63 -0.15 -13.19
N ILE A 71 17.02 -1.40 -13.25
CA ILE A 71 18.25 -1.88 -12.63
C ILE A 71 19.45 -1.32 -13.38
N THR A 72 20.34 -0.65 -12.66
CA THR A 72 21.58 -0.06 -13.18
C THR A 72 22.82 -0.83 -12.76
N ASN A 73 22.75 -1.56 -11.63
CA ASN A 73 23.86 -2.38 -11.16
C ASN A 73 23.34 -3.57 -10.33
N VAL A 74 24.06 -4.68 -10.35
CA VAL A 74 23.76 -5.89 -9.56
C VAL A 74 25.02 -6.41 -8.89
N GLY A 75 24.89 -6.88 -7.66
CA GLY A 75 25.96 -7.54 -6.92
C GLY A 75 26.33 -8.89 -7.52
N SER A 76 27.52 -9.39 -7.17
CA SER A 76 28.10 -10.63 -7.75
C SER A 76 27.33 -11.92 -7.40
N GLU A 77 26.49 -11.91 -6.37
CA GLU A 77 25.68 -13.04 -5.92
C GLU A 77 24.20 -12.91 -6.35
N VAL A 78 23.81 -11.80 -6.99
CA VAL A 78 22.46 -11.60 -7.52
C VAL A 78 22.19 -12.58 -8.65
N THR A 79 21.08 -13.28 -8.56
CA THR A 79 20.70 -14.35 -9.51
C THR A 79 19.34 -14.11 -10.19
N LYS A 80 18.47 -13.34 -9.57
CA LYS A 80 17.09 -13.10 -10.06
C LYS A 80 17.02 -11.99 -11.12
N PHE A 81 17.99 -11.08 -11.13
CA PHE A 81 17.93 -9.85 -11.91
C PHE A 81 19.23 -9.58 -12.66
N LYS A 82 19.12 -8.79 -13.74
CA LYS A 82 20.26 -8.26 -14.50
C LYS A 82 20.07 -6.77 -14.78
N VAL A 83 21.17 -6.11 -15.12
CA VAL A 83 21.14 -4.70 -15.56
C VAL A 83 20.20 -4.52 -16.74
N GLY A 84 19.35 -3.50 -16.67
CA GLY A 84 18.33 -3.17 -17.67
C GLY A 84 16.95 -3.71 -17.36
N ASP A 85 16.78 -4.67 -16.45
CA ASP A 85 15.48 -5.19 -16.07
C ASP A 85 14.63 -4.09 -15.38
N LEU A 86 13.31 -4.18 -15.52
CA LEU A 86 12.37 -3.40 -14.75
C LEU A 86 12.21 -4.02 -13.37
N ALA A 87 12.22 -3.19 -12.35
CA ALA A 87 12.16 -3.64 -10.98
C ALA A 87 11.30 -2.70 -10.12
N ALA A 88 10.77 -3.25 -9.04
CA ALA A 88 9.99 -2.50 -8.07
C ALA A 88 10.42 -2.81 -6.63
N VAL A 89 10.22 -1.83 -5.73
CA VAL A 89 10.44 -1.97 -4.28
C VAL A 89 9.24 -1.39 -3.57
N GLY A 90 8.64 -2.18 -2.68
CA GLY A 90 7.47 -1.81 -1.91
C GLY A 90 7.80 -1.20 -0.55
N CYS A 91 6.99 -1.55 0.45
CA CYS A 91 7.00 -0.93 1.77
C CYS A 91 8.18 -1.33 2.66
N MET A 92 8.92 -2.38 2.32
CA MET A 92 10.03 -2.90 3.14
C MET A 92 11.26 -3.26 2.31
N VAL A 93 12.42 -3.12 2.93
CA VAL A 93 13.73 -3.35 2.31
C VAL A 93 14.61 -4.33 3.09
N ASP A 94 14.16 -4.79 4.26
CA ASP A 94 14.89 -5.78 5.06
C ASP A 94 13.96 -6.43 6.10
N SER A 95 14.28 -7.66 6.47
CA SER A 95 13.71 -8.40 7.60
C SER A 95 14.79 -9.31 8.21
N CYS A 96 14.46 -10.11 9.22
CA CYS A 96 15.46 -11.03 9.76
C CYS A 96 15.72 -12.26 8.88
N GLY A 97 14.79 -12.63 8.00
CA GLY A 97 14.89 -13.76 7.06
C GLY A 97 14.85 -15.16 7.70
N HIS A 98 14.76 -15.29 9.02
CA HIS A 98 14.89 -16.60 9.69
C HIS A 98 13.86 -16.90 10.78
N CYS A 99 13.05 -15.94 11.22
CA CYS A 99 11.94 -16.21 12.13
C CYS A 99 10.79 -16.94 11.40
N ASP A 100 9.84 -17.46 12.14
CA ASP A 100 8.77 -18.26 11.56
C ASP A 100 7.94 -17.47 10.54
N SER A 101 7.60 -16.21 10.84
CA SER A 101 6.90 -15.34 9.89
C SER A 101 7.68 -15.15 8.57
N CYS A 102 9.01 -14.89 8.65
CA CYS A 102 9.82 -14.73 7.44
C CYS A 102 9.96 -16.03 6.63
N LYS A 103 9.94 -17.20 7.27
CA LYS A 103 9.96 -18.51 6.58
C LYS A 103 8.66 -18.85 5.87
N GLU A 104 7.58 -18.21 6.28
CA GLU A 104 6.24 -18.31 5.69
C GLU A 104 5.95 -17.19 4.67
N ASP A 105 6.99 -16.46 4.23
CA ASP A 105 6.88 -15.31 3.31
C ASP A 105 5.99 -14.18 3.86
N LEU A 106 5.97 -14.03 5.19
CA LEU A 106 5.21 -13.00 5.92
C LEU A 106 6.18 -12.00 6.57
N GLU A 107 7.10 -11.43 5.80
CA GLU A 107 8.15 -10.54 6.28
C GLU A 107 7.59 -9.30 6.99
N GLN A 108 6.39 -8.83 6.61
CA GLN A 108 5.68 -7.72 7.28
C GLN A 108 5.35 -8.02 8.74
N TYR A 109 5.30 -9.29 9.12
CA TYR A 109 5.11 -9.76 10.49
C TYR A 109 6.39 -10.33 11.11
N CYS A 110 7.56 -9.93 10.62
CA CYS A 110 8.85 -10.37 11.15
C CYS A 110 8.92 -10.18 12.68
N LEU A 111 9.20 -11.25 13.44
CA LEU A 111 9.24 -11.20 14.90
C LEU A 111 10.34 -10.29 15.47
N ASN A 112 11.35 -9.97 14.64
CA ASN A 112 12.41 -9.03 14.97
C ASN A 112 12.18 -7.63 14.38
N GLY A 113 11.00 -7.39 13.81
CA GLY A 113 10.66 -6.20 13.05
C GLY A 113 11.23 -6.23 11.62
N PHE A 114 10.46 -5.76 10.66
CA PHE A 114 10.96 -5.48 9.31
C PHE A 114 11.56 -4.08 9.25
N THR A 115 12.38 -3.82 8.24
CA THR A 115 12.90 -2.47 7.97
C THR A 115 12.07 -1.84 6.86
N GLY A 116 11.38 -0.76 7.17
CA GLY A 116 10.64 0.03 6.18
C GLY A 116 11.56 0.65 5.13
N THR A 117 11.04 0.89 3.96
CA THR A 117 11.77 1.51 2.84
C THR A 117 12.28 2.89 3.19
N TYR A 118 11.58 3.60 4.08
CA TYR A 118 12.07 4.80 4.76
C TYR A 118 11.71 4.76 6.25
N ASN A 119 12.33 5.64 7.03
CA ASN A 119 12.14 5.77 8.49
C ASN A 119 12.38 4.47 9.29
N GLY A 120 12.94 3.45 8.68
CA GLY A 120 13.34 2.20 9.32
C GLY A 120 14.81 2.27 9.79
N LYS A 121 15.20 1.38 10.71
CA LYS A 121 16.60 1.29 11.14
C LYS A 121 17.48 0.76 10.00
N ASP A 122 18.44 1.56 9.54
CA ASP A 122 19.40 1.12 8.53
C ASP A 122 20.49 0.26 9.18
N LYS A 123 20.53 -1.03 8.81
CA LYS A 123 21.50 -2.00 9.31
C LYS A 123 22.87 -1.88 8.64
N HIS A 124 22.97 -1.19 7.49
CA HIS A 124 24.17 -1.09 6.67
C HIS A 124 24.98 0.18 6.93
N LEU A 125 24.33 1.34 6.90
CA LEU A 125 24.98 2.63 7.10
C LEU A 125 24.80 3.19 8.51
N GLY A 126 23.86 2.59 9.29
CA GLY A 126 23.40 3.17 10.54
C GLY A 126 22.38 4.29 10.32
N GLY A 127 21.81 4.80 11.43
CA GLY A 127 20.75 5.78 11.34
C GLY A 127 19.45 5.13 10.83
N HIS A 128 18.82 5.73 9.82
CA HIS A 128 17.55 5.27 9.27
C HIS A 128 17.54 5.24 7.73
N THR A 129 16.63 4.43 7.18
CA THR A 129 16.45 4.29 5.74
C THR A 129 15.79 5.51 5.13
N PHE A 130 16.12 5.77 3.86
CA PHE A 130 15.54 6.82 3.02
C PHE A 130 14.75 6.19 1.87
N GLY A 131 13.61 6.77 1.54
CA GLY A 131 12.67 6.24 0.56
C GLY A 131 12.97 6.58 -0.89
N GLY A 132 11.96 6.39 -1.72
CA GLY A 132 12.02 6.49 -3.17
C GLY A 132 11.88 7.90 -3.74
N TYR A 133 11.70 8.94 -2.92
CA TYR A 133 11.81 10.31 -3.43
C TYR A 133 13.28 10.68 -3.61
N ALA A 134 13.99 9.85 -4.35
CA ALA A 134 15.43 9.94 -4.63
C ALA A 134 15.74 9.37 -6.01
N GLU A 135 16.89 9.72 -6.57
CA GLU A 135 17.31 9.22 -7.90
C GLU A 135 17.47 7.70 -7.94
N LYS A 136 17.95 7.13 -6.84
CA LYS A 136 18.30 5.70 -6.78
C LYS A 136 17.97 5.07 -5.44
N VAL A 137 17.78 3.74 -5.46
CA VAL A 137 17.74 2.90 -4.26
C VAL A 137 18.65 1.70 -4.43
N VAL A 138 19.23 1.22 -3.32
CA VAL A 138 20.05 -0.01 -3.27
C VAL A 138 19.43 -0.94 -2.24
N VAL A 139 19.03 -2.13 -2.68
CA VAL A 139 18.22 -3.08 -1.90
C VAL A 139 18.72 -4.50 -2.13
N ASP A 140 18.69 -5.36 -1.11
CA ASP A 140 18.92 -6.80 -1.27
C ASP A 140 17.92 -7.39 -2.27
N GLU A 141 18.39 -8.31 -3.16
CA GLU A 141 17.55 -8.89 -4.23
C GLU A 141 16.28 -9.57 -3.70
N HIS A 142 16.25 -10.00 -2.43
CA HIS A 142 15.07 -10.60 -1.82
C HIS A 142 13.88 -9.63 -1.79
N PHE A 143 14.15 -8.33 -1.58
CA PHE A 143 13.12 -7.28 -1.47
C PHE A 143 12.83 -6.57 -2.81
N VAL A 144 13.40 -7.07 -3.90
CA VAL A 144 13.18 -6.56 -5.25
C VAL A 144 12.14 -7.42 -5.97
N LEU A 145 11.22 -6.77 -6.67
CA LEU A 145 10.09 -7.37 -7.37
C LEU A 145 10.25 -7.18 -8.88
N SER A 146 9.85 -8.17 -9.66
CA SER A 146 9.77 -8.07 -11.12
C SER A 146 8.49 -7.35 -11.53
N VAL A 147 8.58 -6.47 -12.50
CA VAL A 147 7.43 -5.73 -13.05
C VAL A 147 7.02 -6.32 -14.40
N PRO A 148 5.74 -6.71 -14.60
CA PRO A 148 5.24 -7.16 -15.89
C PRO A 148 5.38 -6.08 -16.98
N GLU A 149 5.95 -6.43 -18.12
CA GLU A 149 6.29 -5.49 -19.21
C GLU A 149 5.07 -4.85 -19.87
N ASN A 150 3.90 -5.48 -19.78
CA ASN A 150 2.66 -5.01 -20.39
C ASN A 150 1.93 -3.92 -19.59
N LEU A 151 2.36 -3.64 -18.37
CA LEU A 151 1.72 -2.65 -17.50
C LEU A 151 2.34 -1.26 -17.65
N ASP A 152 1.52 -0.23 -17.49
CA ASP A 152 1.99 1.16 -17.36
C ASP A 152 2.80 1.31 -16.06
N LEU A 153 4.09 1.60 -16.18
CA LEU A 153 5.04 1.65 -15.07
C LEU A 153 4.64 2.65 -13.98
N ALA A 154 4.12 3.82 -14.37
CA ALA A 154 3.66 4.80 -13.40
C ALA A 154 2.46 4.27 -12.61
N ALA A 155 1.52 3.61 -13.30
CA ALA A 155 0.32 3.06 -12.68
C ALA A 155 0.57 1.77 -11.86
N VAL A 156 1.75 1.13 -12.03
CA VAL A 156 2.21 0.01 -11.18
C VAL A 156 2.63 0.49 -9.79
N ALA A 157 3.23 1.66 -9.67
CA ALA A 157 3.80 2.12 -8.40
C ALA A 157 2.84 1.99 -7.20
N PRO A 158 1.55 2.42 -7.26
CA PRO A 158 0.63 2.25 -6.13
C PRO A 158 0.24 0.80 -5.82
N LEU A 159 0.50 -0.17 -6.72
CA LEU A 159 0.25 -1.58 -6.43
C LEU A 159 1.14 -2.07 -5.27
N LEU A 160 2.30 -1.46 -5.09
CA LEU A 160 3.30 -1.84 -4.09
C LEU A 160 2.91 -1.47 -2.65
N CYS A 161 1.87 -0.66 -2.47
CA CYS A 161 1.29 -0.33 -1.18
C CYS A 161 -0.23 -0.53 -1.19
N ALA A 162 -0.99 0.30 -1.91
CA ALA A 162 -2.44 0.19 -1.95
C ALA A 162 -2.92 -1.14 -2.56
N GLY A 163 -2.22 -1.63 -3.58
CA GLY A 163 -2.48 -2.94 -4.18
C GLY A 163 -2.28 -4.05 -3.18
N ILE A 164 -1.07 -4.20 -2.64
CA ILE A 164 -0.74 -5.32 -1.74
C ILE A 164 -1.54 -5.27 -0.43
N THR A 165 -1.79 -4.10 0.12
CA THR A 165 -2.60 -3.94 1.35
C THR A 165 -4.02 -4.45 1.17
N THR A 166 -4.57 -4.35 -0.05
CA THR A 166 -5.93 -4.85 -0.35
C THR A 166 -5.93 -6.25 -0.94
N TRP A 167 -4.83 -6.68 -1.57
CA TRP A 167 -4.65 -8.04 -2.09
C TRP A 167 -4.50 -9.07 -0.99
N SER A 168 -3.62 -8.81 -0.01
CA SER A 168 -3.31 -9.74 1.07
C SER A 168 -4.58 -10.25 1.80
N PRO A 169 -5.51 -9.40 2.27
CA PRO A 169 -6.75 -9.90 2.85
C PRO A 169 -7.65 -10.64 1.85
N LEU A 170 -7.70 -10.25 0.58
CA LEU A 170 -8.47 -10.99 -0.43
C LEU A 170 -7.95 -12.42 -0.59
N ARG A 171 -6.62 -12.60 -0.56
CA ARG A 171 -5.99 -13.92 -0.63
C ARG A 171 -6.13 -14.71 0.65
N HIS A 172 -5.88 -14.09 1.81
CA HIS A 172 -5.95 -14.75 3.12
C HIS A 172 -7.35 -15.32 3.40
N TRP A 173 -8.41 -14.58 3.07
CA TRP A 173 -9.80 -15.03 3.22
C TRP A 173 -10.35 -15.73 1.97
N ASN A 174 -9.48 -16.18 1.05
CA ASN A 174 -9.82 -17.02 -0.10
C ASN A 174 -10.94 -16.44 -0.99
N VAL A 175 -10.89 -15.14 -1.27
CA VAL A 175 -11.83 -14.49 -2.18
C VAL A 175 -11.69 -15.05 -3.60
N GLY A 176 -12.81 -15.36 -4.23
CA GLY A 176 -12.88 -15.90 -5.57
C GLY A 176 -14.29 -15.80 -6.16
N PRO A 177 -14.56 -16.53 -7.26
CA PRO A 177 -15.89 -16.60 -7.85
C PRO A 177 -16.95 -16.99 -6.79
N ASN A 178 -18.07 -16.28 -6.78
CA ASN A 178 -19.19 -16.39 -5.82
C ASN A 178 -18.94 -15.78 -4.42
N SER A 179 -17.74 -15.28 -4.11
CA SER A 179 -17.55 -14.49 -2.90
C SER A 179 -18.27 -13.16 -3.00
N LYS A 180 -18.89 -12.73 -1.90
CA LYS A 180 -19.50 -11.40 -1.78
C LYS A 180 -18.64 -10.52 -0.92
N VAL A 181 -17.98 -9.59 -1.55
CA VAL A 181 -17.02 -8.67 -0.91
C VAL A 181 -17.60 -7.26 -0.84
N ALA A 182 -17.50 -6.66 0.34
CA ALA A 182 -17.78 -5.24 0.46
C ALA A 182 -16.49 -4.45 0.74
N VAL A 183 -16.45 -3.23 0.22
CA VAL A 183 -15.35 -2.28 0.46
C VAL A 183 -15.92 -1.05 1.13
N VAL A 184 -15.37 -0.65 2.28
CA VAL A 184 -15.76 0.58 2.97
C VAL A 184 -14.81 1.69 2.58
N GLY A 185 -15.35 2.73 1.94
CA GLY A 185 -14.57 3.87 1.46
C GLY A 185 -14.04 3.72 0.03
N LEU A 186 -14.02 4.81 -0.71
CA LEU A 186 -13.47 4.90 -2.05
C LEU A 186 -12.40 5.99 -2.08
N GLY A 187 -11.18 5.58 -1.86
CA GLY A 187 -9.94 6.37 -1.94
C GLY A 187 -8.83 5.53 -2.54
N GLY A 188 -7.58 5.85 -2.20
CA GLY A 188 -6.39 5.17 -2.73
C GLY A 188 -6.35 3.65 -2.47
N LEU A 189 -6.82 3.16 -1.32
CA LEU A 189 -6.96 1.72 -1.03
C LEU A 189 -8.24 1.16 -1.65
N GLY A 190 -9.38 1.83 -1.44
CA GLY A 190 -10.68 1.31 -1.84
C GLY A 190 -10.83 1.07 -3.34
N HIS A 191 -10.25 1.93 -4.21
CA HIS A 191 -10.30 1.69 -5.65
C HIS A 191 -9.54 0.41 -6.05
N MET A 192 -8.37 0.13 -5.41
CA MET A 192 -7.64 -1.11 -5.65
C MET A 192 -8.38 -2.33 -5.10
N ALA A 193 -8.98 -2.22 -3.90
CA ALA A 193 -9.81 -3.30 -3.34
C ALA A 193 -10.94 -3.72 -4.29
N ILE A 194 -11.64 -2.75 -4.90
CA ILE A 194 -12.70 -3.01 -5.88
C ILE A 194 -12.12 -3.71 -7.12
N LYS A 195 -11.08 -3.15 -7.74
CA LYS A 195 -10.48 -3.72 -8.97
C LYS A 195 -9.95 -5.14 -8.75
N LEU A 196 -9.27 -5.39 -7.64
CA LEU A 196 -8.68 -6.68 -7.33
C LEU A 196 -9.74 -7.73 -6.95
N ALA A 197 -10.71 -7.38 -6.11
CA ALA A 197 -11.81 -8.29 -5.77
C ALA A 197 -12.62 -8.66 -7.03
N LYS A 198 -12.88 -7.68 -7.91
CA LYS A 198 -13.55 -7.93 -9.19
C LYS A 198 -12.71 -8.80 -10.11
N GLY A 199 -11.40 -8.56 -10.18
CA GLY A 199 -10.46 -9.39 -10.94
C GLY A 199 -10.43 -10.86 -10.48
N LEU A 200 -10.64 -11.11 -9.18
CA LEU A 200 -10.78 -12.45 -8.61
C LEU A 200 -12.15 -13.09 -8.88
N GLY A 201 -13.10 -12.35 -9.48
CA GLY A 201 -14.43 -12.85 -9.83
C GLY A 201 -15.49 -12.67 -8.74
N ALA A 202 -15.23 -11.92 -7.69
CA ALA A 202 -16.19 -11.64 -6.62
C ALA A 202 -17.34 -10.72 -7.08
N GLU A 203 -18.48 -10.82 -6.39
CA GLU A 203 -19.52 -9.80 -6.40
C GLU A 203 -19.10 -8.69 -5.43
N VAL A 204 -18.91 -7.46 -5.94
CA VAL A 204 -18.31 -6.35 -5.19
C VAL A 204 -19.32 -5.27 -4.89
N THR A 205 -19.45 -4.89 -3.62
CA THR A 205 -20.27 -3.78 -3.14
C THR A 205 -19.39 -2.70 -2.52
N LEU A 206 -19.59 -1.44 -2.93
CA LEU A 206 -19.01 -0.30 -2.23
C LEU A 206 -19.96 0.22 -1.15
N PHE A 207 -19.49 0.40 0.07
CA PHE A 207 -20.12 1.25 1.07
C PHE A 207 -19.59 2.67 0.96
N SER A 208 -20.46 3.61 0.64
CA SER A 208 -20.15 5.04 0.51
C SER A 208 -21.05 5.88 1.41
N ARG A 209 -20.50 6.93 2.00
CA ARG A 209 -21.33 7.89 2.80
C ARG A 209 -22.24 8.75 1.95
N THR A 210 -21.93 8.92 0.67
CA THR A 210 -22.67 9.79 -0.24
C THR A 210 -22.85 9.15 -1.62
N PRO A 211 -23.89 9.49 -2.38
CA PRO A 211 -24.13 8.94 -3.72
C PRO A 211 -23.15 9.43 -4.78
N GLY A 212 -22.38 10.49 -4.52
CA GLY A 212 -21.50 11.12 -5.52
C GLY A 212 -20.38 10.23 -6.06
N LYS A 213 -20.10 9.11 -5.41
CA LYS A 213 -19.07 8.14 -5.83
C LYS A 213 -19.63 6.93 -6.59
N THR A 214 -20.93 6.88 -6.86
CA THR A 214 -21.60 5.71 -7.45
C THR A 214 -21.08 5.37 -8.83
N GLU A 215 -20.98 6.35 -9.72
CA GLU A 215 -20.52 6.12 -11.09
C GLU A 215 -19.03 5.72 -11.14
N ASP A 216 -18.20 6.38 -10.34
CA ASP A 216 -16.79 6.05 -10.22
C ASP A 216 -16.60 4.59 -9.73
N ALA A 217 -17.36 4.17 -8.72
CA ALA A 217 -17.29 2.81 -8.19
C ALA A 217 -17.67 1.76 -9.25
N LYS A 218 -18.73 2.02 -10.03
CA LYS A 218 -19.15 1.13 -11.12
C LYS A 218 -18.10 1.03 -12.22
N GLN A 219 -17.46 2.14 -12.59
CA GLN A 219 -16.37 2.15 -13.58
C GLN A 219 -15.17 1.33 -13.10
N LEU A 220 -14.90 1.32 -11.80
CA LEU A 220 -13.85 0.51 -11.17
C LEU A 220 -14.20 -0.98 -11.08
N GLY A 221 -15.48 -1.35 -11.30
CA GLY A 221 -15.95 -2.73 -11.31
C GLY A 221 -16.85 -3.12 -10.13
N ALA A 222 -17.30 -2.17 -9.29
CA ALA A 222 -18.29 -2.48 -8.25
C ALA A 222 -19.64 -2.82 -8.89
N ASP A 223 -20.24 -3.93 -8.47
CA ASP A 223 -21.57 -4.38 -8.92
C ASP A 223 -22.67 -3.54 -8.25
N HIS A 224 -22.45 -3.17 -6.98
CA HIS A 224 -23.41 -2.46 -6.18
C HIS A 224 -22.76 -1.31 -5.38
N VAL A 225 -23.56 -0.30 -5.07
CA VAL A 225 -23.19 0.77 -4.13
C VAL A 225 -24.31 0.91 -3.10
N VAL A 226 -23.94 0.92 -1.84
CA VAL A 226 -24.84 1.11 -0.70
C VAL A 226 -24.43 2.38 0.03
N ILE A 227 -25.39 3.23 0.30
CA ILE A 227 -25.16 4.46 1.08
C ILE A 227 -25.20 4.12 2.56
N SER A 228 -24.03 4.13 3.20
CA SER A 228 -23.88 3.68 4.59
C SER A 228 -24.53 4.59 5.63
N THR A 229 -24.92 5.81 5.25
CA THR A 229 -25.70 6.73 6.07
C THR A 229 -27.22 6.61 5.90
N ASP A 230 -27.65 5.67 5.06
CA ASP A 230 -29.07 5.36 4.80
C ASP A 230 -29.41 3.99 5.42
N ASP A 231 -30.06 4.02 6.57
CA ASP A 231 -30.44 2.81 7.33
C ASP A 231 -31.28 1.85 6.49
N ALA A 232 -32.17 2.36 5.62
CA ALA A 232 -32.99 1.53 4.78
C ALA A 232 -32.16 0.75 3.76
N GLN A 233 -31.12 1.35 3.17
CA GLN A 233 -30.19 0.67 2.29
C GLN A 233 -29.34 -0.35 3.06
N MET A 234 -28.80 0.01 4.23
CA MET A 234 -28.02 -0.88 5.09
C MET A 234 -28.83 -2.10 5.51
N ASP A 235 -30.13 -1.93 5.80
CA ASP A 235 -31.04 -3.04 6.14
C ASP A 235 -31.19 -4.06 5.00
N THR A 236 -31.14 -3.62 3.74
CA THR A 236 -31.26 -4.52 2.58
C THR A 236 -30.05 -5.46 2.41
N VAL A 237 -28.93 -5.14 3.02
CA VAL A 237 -27.66 -5.90 2.87
C VAL A 237 -27.22 -6.62 4.16
N LYS A 238 -28.08 -6.68 5.19
CA LYS A 238 -27.80 -7.47 6.40
C LYS A 238 -27.54 -8.93 6.08
N GLY A 239 -26.45 -9.47 6.64
CA GLY A 239 -26.07 -10.87 6.49
C GLY A 239 -25.66 -11.28 5.06
N LYS A 240 -25.10 -10.38 4.24
CA LYS A 240 -24.80 -10.65 2.83
C LYS A 240 -23.32 -10.89 2.50
N PHE A 241 -22.38 -10.29 3.24
CA PHE A 241 -20.97 -10.27 2.83
C PHE A 241 -20.13 -11.31 3.55
N ASP A 242 -19.28 -12.00 2.80
CA ASP A 242 -18.30 -12.95 3.32
C ASP A 242 -17.09 -12.22 3.87
N LEU A 243 -16.67 -11.14 3.18
CA LEU A 243 -15.56 -10.30 3.55
C LEU A 243 -15.92 -8.82 3.39
N ILE A 244 -15.53 -8.02 4.36
CA ILE A 244 -15.57 -6.55 4.27
C ILE A 244 -14.15 -6.05 4.43
N ILE A 245 -13.65 -5.26 3.46
CA ILE A 245 -12.37 -4.57 3.54
C ILE A 245 -12.64 -3.12 3.92
N ASP A 246 -12.22 -2.74 5.12
CA ASP A 246 -12.38 -1.38 5.63
C ASP A 246 -11.12 -0.57 5.37
N THR A 247 -11.22 0.40 4.47
CA THR A 247 -10.11 1.24 4.01
C THR A 247 -10.13 2.64 4.60
N VAL A 248 -11.01 2.91 5.55
CA VAL A 248 -11.20 4.25 6.13
C VAL A 248 -10.08 4.55 7.12
N PRO A 249 -9.28 5.62 6.93
CA PRO A 249 -8.12 5.92 7.76
C PRO A 249 -8.43 6.88 8.92
N TYR A 250 -9.63 6.85 9.47
CA TYR A 250 -10.04 7.64 10.62
C TYR A 250 -11.12 6.91 11.44
N GLU A 251 -11.28 7.31 12.68
CA GLU A 251 -12.26 6.73 13.59
C GLU A 251 -13.68 6.81 13.00
N HIS A 252 -14.38 5.69 13.03
CA HIS A 252 -15.77 5.57 12.59
C HIS A 252 -16.43 4.32 13.18
N GLU A 253 -17.75 4.30 13.15
CA GLU A 253 -18.57 3.18 13.61
C GLU A 253 -18.43 1.97 12.65
N ILE A 254 -17.96 0.83 13.19
CA ILE A 254 -17.84 -0.43 12.43
C ILE A 254 -19.02 -1.37 12.63
N ASN A 255 -19.82 -1.18 13.69
CA ASN A 255 -20.94 -2.07 14.02
C ASN A 255 -22.02 -2.15 12.92
N PRO A 256 -22.38 -1.09 12.20
CA PRO A 256 -23.31 -1.18 11.09
C PRO A 256 -22.81 -2.15 10.00
N TYR A 257 -21.51 -2.10 9.68
CA TYR A 257 -20.89 -3.01 8.70
C TYR A 257 -20.84 -4.45 9.20
N MET A 258 -20.54 -4.66 10.49
CA MET A 258 -20.55 -5.99 11.13
C MET A 258 -21.90 -6.69 11.00
N GLN A 259 -23.01 -5.96 10.98
CA GLN A 259 -24.34 -6.54 10.79
C GLN A 259 -24.57 -7.05 9.37
N THR A 260 -23.82 -6.57 8.40
CA THR A 260 -23.94 -6.98 6.99
C THR A 260 -23.16 -8.24 6.64
N LEU A 261 -22.28 -8.72 7.54
CA LEU A 261 -21.54 -9.97 7.37
C LEU A 261 -22.43 -11.21 7.45
N THR A 262 -22.11 -12.22 6.67
CA THR A 262 -22.71 -13.58 6.72
C THR A 262 -22.30 -14.32 8.00
N LEU A 263 -22.76 -15.58 8.13
CA LEU A 263 -22.19 -16.54 9.06
C LEU A 263 -20.70 -16.78 8.72
N ASN A 264 -19.81 -16.66 9.69
CA ASN A 264 -18.34 -16.71 9.56
C ASN A 264 -17.72 -15.56 8.78
N GLY A 265 -18.48 -14.52 8.40
CA GLY A 265 -17.94 -13.38 7.69
C GLY A 265 -16.94 -12.58 8.53
N THR A 266 -15.99 -11.95 7.85
CA THR A 266 -14.92 -11.17 8.49
C THR A 266 -14.91 -9.74 7.99
N LEU A 267 -14.76 -8.77 8.92
CA LEU A 267 -14.43 -7.38 8.64
C LEU A 267 -12.94 -7.20 8.88
N VAL A 268 -12.21 -6.75 7.86
CA VAL A 268 -10.75 -6.56 7.89
C VAL A 268 -10.42 -5.08 7.82
N LEU A 269 -9.75 -4.59 8.85
CA LEU A 269 -9.24 -3.23 8.94
C LEU A 269 -7.90 -3.16 8.21
N VAL A 270 -7.79 -2.32 7.19
CA VAL A 270 -6.56 -2.05 6.45
C VAL A 270 -6.21 -0.55 6.41
N GLY A 271 -7.16 0.33 6.72
CA GLY A 271 -6.91 1.75 6.96
C GLY A 271 -6.22 1.94 8.31
N PHE A 272 -5.03 2.54 8.33
CA PHE A 272 -4.33 2.82 9.59
C PHE A 272 -4.85 4.12 10.21
N VAL A 273 -5.46 4.01 11.39
CA VAL A 273 -6.16 5.10 12.09
C VAL A 273 -5.35 5.64 13.27
N GLY A 274 -4.15 5.08 13.51
CA GLY A 274 -3.41 5.32 14.76
C GLY A 274 -3.97 4.50 15.92
N GLU A 275 -3.92 5.03 17.14
CA GLU A 275 -4.55 4.36 18.27
C GLU A 275 -6.07 4.43 18.14
N PHE A 276 -6.72 3.27 18.00
CA PHE A 276 -8.17 3.14 18.02
C PHE A 276 -8.66 3.44 19.43
N GLN A 277 -8.96 4.68 19.72
CA GLN A 277 -9.58 5.06 20.98
C GLN A 277 -11.10 4.91 20.86
N ASN A 278 -11.66 3.90 21.52
CA ASN A 278 -13.09 3.72 21.75
C ASN A 278 -13.99 3.21 20.61
N ALA A 279 -13.50 2.39 19.70
CA ALA A 279 -14.41 1.63 18.86
C ALA A 279 -15.13 0.57 19.74
N GLU A 280 -16.35 0.87 20.16
CA GLU A 280 -17.20 -0.13 20.80
C GLU A 280 -17.56 -1.19 19.78
N VAL A 281 -17.02 -2.40 19.95
CA VAL A 281 -17.39 -3.55 19.10
C VAL A 281 -18.54 -4.29 19.78
N SER A 282 -19.69 -4.33 19.12
CA SER A 282 -20.83 -5.10 19.59
C SER A 282 -20.54 -6.61 19.54
N THR A 283 -20.49 -7.27 20.69
CA THR A 283 -20.16 -8.70 20.76
C THR A 283 -21.31 -9.60 20.33
N ARG A 284 -22.57 -9.15 20.41
CA ARG A 284 -23.75 -9.96 20.05
C ARG A 284 -23.74 -10.41 18.59
N PRO A 285 -23.55 -9.53 17.57
CA PRO A 285 -23.44 -9.96 16.17
C PRO A 285 -22.30 -10.95 15.94
N MET A 286 -21.19 -10.81 16.67
CA MET A 286 -20.05 -11.72 16.58
C MET A 286 -20.42 -13.13 17.07
N ILE A 287 -20.94 -13.22 18.29
CA ILE A 287 -21.27 -14.52 18.93
C ILE A 287 -22.34 -15.26 18.13
N PHE A 288 -23.45 -14.60 17.77
CA PHE A 288 -24.62 -15.24 17.16
C PHE A 288 -24.38 -15.68 15.71
N GLN A 289 -23.38 -15.13 15.02
CA GLN A 289 -23.09 -15.44 13.61
C GLN A 289 -21.62 -15.84 13.40
N ARG A 290 -20.86 -16.04 14.46
CA ARG A 290 -19.42 -16.38 14.42
C ARG A 290 -18.64 -15.44 13.47
N ARG A 291 -18.93 -14.14 13.58
CA ARG A 291 -18.28 -13.08 12.80
C ARG A 291 -16.97 -12.67 13.45
N SER A 292 -16.04 -12.17 12.62
CA SER A 292 -14.72 -11.74 13.06
C SER A 292 -14.45 -10.29 12.68
N VAL A 293 -13.64 -9.62 13.50
CA VAL A 293 -12.94 -8.38 13.14
C VAL A 293 -11.45 -8.72 13.15
N ALA A 294 -10.77 -8.40 12.08
CA ALA A 294 -9.35 -8.70 11.91
C ALA A 294 -8.62 -7.47 11.37
N GLY A 295 -7.29 -7.45 11.50
CA GLY A 295 -6.41 -6.50 10.84
C GLY A 295 -5.56 -7.19 9.79
N SER A 296 -5.09 -6.43 8.78
CA SER A 296 -4.11 -6.89 7.80
C SER A 296 -3.14 -5.76 7.49
N LEU A 297 -1.85 -6.06 7.53
CA LEU A 297 -0.78 -5.11 7.26
C LEU A 297 -0.11 -5.48 5.95
N ILE A 298 -0.16 -4.56 4.94
CA ILE A 298 0.51 -4.76 3.64
C ILE A 298 0.48 -6.24 3.19
N GLY A 299 1.60 -6.79 2.72
CA GLY A 299 1.80 -8.22 2.41
C GLY A 299 3.29 -8.54 2.32
N GLY A 300 3.64 -9.82 2.31
CA GLY A 300 5.01 -10.29 2.14
C GLY A 300 5.53 -10.11 0.71
N ILE A 301 6.81 -10.38 0.51
CA ILE A 301 7.45 -10.19 -0.80
C ILE A 301 6.90 -11.15 -1.85
N ALA A 302 6.73 -12.43 -1.50
CA ALA A 302 6.16 -13.42 -2.41
C ALA A 302 4.71 -13.08 -2.80
N GLU A 303 3.91 -12.64 -1.83
CA GLU A 303 2.52 -12.22 -2.07
C GLU A 303 2.43 -10.93 -2.91
N THR A 304 3.39 -10.02 -2.74
CA THR A 304 3.47 -8.81 -3.57
C THR A 304 3.85 -9.15 -5.02
N GLN A 305 4.74 -10.13 -5.23
CA GLN A 305 5.05 -10.62 -6.58
C GLN A 305 3.82 -11.31 -7.21
N GLU A 306 3.10 -12.14 -6.44
CA GLU A 306 1.85 -12.76 -6.90
C GLU A 306 0.82 -11.70 -7.36
N LEU A 307 0.68 -10.62 -6.60
CA LEU A 307 -0.16 -9.49 -6.99
C LEU A 307 0.27 -8.88 -8.33
N LEU A 308 1.56 -8.58 -8.50
CA LEU A 308 2.06 -7.97 -9.75
C LEU A 308 1.82 -8.90 -10.94
N ASP A 309 2.08 -10.20 -10.79
CA ASP A 309 1.84 -11.21 -11.83
C ASP A 309 0.35 -11.32 -12.17
N PHE A 310 -0.51 -11.30 -11.15
CA PHE A 310 -1.97 -11.25 -11.33
C PHE A 310 -2.40 -9.99 -12.08
N CYS A 311 -1.88 -8.85 -11.68
CA CYS A 311 -2.16 -7.57 -12.34
C CYS A 311 -1.68 -7.57 -13.79
N GLY A 312 -0.50 -8.12 -14.08
CA GLY A 312 0.01 -8.31 -15.44
C GLY A 312 -0.92 -9.18 -16.29
N LYS A 313 -1.36 -10.32 -15.74
CA LYS A 313 -2.26 -11.26 -16.42
C LYS A 313 -3.64 -10.66 -16.74
N HIS A 314 -4.17 -9.83 -15.84
CA HIS A 314 -5.52 -9.25 -15.94
C HIS A 314 -5.53 -7.79 -16.42
N ASN A 315 -4.36 -7.21 -16.69
CA ASN A 315 -4.18 -5.81 -17.08
C ASN A 315 -4.82 -4.84 -16.07
N ILE A 316 -4.56 -5.08 -14.79
CA ILE A 316 -5.07 -4.26 -13.68
C ILE A 316 -3.95 -3.32 -13.21
N VAL A 317 -4.21 -2.03 -13.18
CA VAL A 317 -3.32 -1.00 -12.62
C VAL A 317 -4.13 0.00 -11.80
N SER A 318 -3.43 0.84 -11.02
CA SER A 318 -4.04 1.96 -10.30
C SER A 318 -4.48 3.07 -11.24
N ASP A 319 -5.55 3.79 -10.89
CA ASP A 319 -5.89 5.06 -11.54
C ASP A 319 -5.05 6.17 -10.90
N ILE A 320 -4.27 6.87 -11.71
CA ILE A 320 -3.25 7.79 -11.24
C ILE A 320 -3.37 9.19 -11.83
N GLU A 321 -2.82 10.14 -11.10
CA GLU A 321 -2.48 11.47 -11.57
C GLU A 321 -0.96 11.64 -11.46
N LEU A 322 -0.30 11.82 -12.61
CA LEU A 322 1.15 11.99 -12.67
C LEU A 322 1.53 13.43 -12.30
N ILE A 323 2.52 13.58 -11.42
CA ILE A 323 3.02 14.87 -10.95
C ILE A 323 4.54 14.97 -11.09
N LYS A 324 5.06 16.19 -11.06
CA LYS A 324 6.50 16.42 -10.90
C LYS A 324 6.89 16.38 -9.43
N MET A 325 8.17 16.12 -9.13
CA MET A 325 8.67 16.11 -7.76
C MET A 325 8.41 17.46 -7.04
N GLN A 326 8.53 18.58 -7.74
CA GLN A 326 8.31 19.91 -7.19
C GLN A 326 6.88 20.17 -6.73
N ASP A 327 5.92 19.39 -7.24
CA ASP A 327 4.48 19.53 -6.91
C ASP A 327 4.09 18.73 -5.65
N ILE A 328 5.02 18.01 -5.01
CA ILE A 328 4.72 17.05 -3.92
C ILE A 328 4.02 17.72 -2.72
N ASN A 329 4.43 18.91 -2.33
CA ASN A 329 3.81 19.61 -1.20
C ASN A 329 2.36 20.00 -1.52
N GLN A 330 2.08 20.41 -2.75
CA GLN A 330 0.72 20.68 -3.22
C GLN A 330 -0.12 19.38 -3.30
N ALA A 331 0.49 18.27 -3.76
CA ALA A 331 -0.16 16.97 -3.81
C ALA A 331 -0.57 16.51 -2.40
N TYR A 332 0.27 16.71 -1.38
CA TYR A 332 -0.07 16.41 0.01
C TYR A 332 -1.29 17.20 0.50
N GLU A 333 -1.36 18.50 0.18
CA GLU A 333 -2.54 19.32 0.52
C GLU A 333 -3.83 18.86 -0.20
N ARG A 334 -3.70 18.40 -1.44
CA ARG A 334 -4.82 17.84 -2.21
C ARG A 334 -5.27 16.49 -1.64
N MET A 335 -4.33 15.65 -1.20
CA MET A 335 -4.63 14.35 -0.58
C MET A 335 -5.47 14.51 0.70
N ILE A 336 -5.12 15.46 1.57
CA ILE A 336 -5.88 15.77 2.80
C ILE A 336 -7.33 16.15 2.46
N LYS A 337 -7.52 16.87 1.36
CA LYS A 337 -8.85 17.28 0.88
C LYS A 337 -9.58 16.20 0.09
N SER A 338 -8.99 15.01 -0.07
CA SER A 338 -9.48 13.93 -0.93
C SER A 338 -9.69 14.37 -2.39
N ASP A 339 -8.86 15.31 -2.86
CA ASP A 339 -8.90 15.88 -4.21
C ASP A 339 -7.89 15.16 -5.11
N VAL A 340 -8.10 13.87 -5.32
CA VAL A 340 -7.34 13.03 -6.28
C VAL A 340 -8.14 11.77 -6.63
N LYS A 341 -8.06 11.32 -7.88
CA LYS A 341 -8.65 10.06 -8.35
C LYS A 341 -7.57 9.18 -9.00
N TYR A 342 -6.95 8.25 -8.28
CA TYR A 342 -7.10 8.00 -6.83
C TYR A 342 -5.75 8.11 -6.14
N ARG A 343 -4.64 8.12 -6.94
CA ARG A 343 -3.28 8.14 -6.44
C ARG A 343 -2.43 9.13 -7.21
N PHE A 344 -1.60 9.88 -6.52
CA PHE A 344 -0.51 10.60 -7.17
C PHE A 344 0.67 9.67 -7.40
N VAL A 345 1.35 9.87 -8.53
CA VAL A 345 2.63 9.23 -8.83
C VAL A 345 3.60 10.30 -9.31
N ILE A 346 4.79 10.29 -8.79
CA ILE A 346 5.85 11.23 -9.15
C ILE A 346 6.62 10.68 -10.36
N ASP A 347 6.75 11.50 -11.40
CA ASP A 347 7.74 11.27 -12.46
C ASP A 347 9.13 11.70 -11.91
N MET A 348 9.97 10.71 -11.61
CA MET A 348 11.27 10.93 -11.00
C MET A 348 12.31 11.54 -11.95
N GLN A 349 12.03 11.61 -13.24
CA GLN A 349 12.86 12.36 -14.18
C GLN A 349 12.79 13.89 -13.95
N SER A 350 11.83 14.33 -13.14
CA SER A 350 11.67 15.73 -12.74
C SER A 350 12.52 16.13 -11.52
N LEU A 351 13.23 15.20 -10.87
CA LEU A 351 14.06 15.43 -9.70
C LEU A 351 15.39 16.13 -10.04
#